data_c7578a1de4703de928e75d3d434fa673
#
_entry.id   c7578a1de4703de928e75d3d434fa673
#
_cell.length_a   1.000
_cell.length_b   1.000
_cell.length_c   1.000
_cell.angle_alpha   90.00
_cell.angle_beta   90.00
_cell.angle_gamma   90.00
#
_symmetry.space_group_name_H-M   'P 1'
#
loop_
_entity.id
_entity.type
_entity.pdbx_description
1 polymer ?
#
loop_
_entity_poly.entity_id
_entity_poly.type
_entity_poly.pdbx_seq_one_letter_code
_entity_poly.pdbx_strand_id
1 'polypeptide(L)'
;MPRLEPRSRITDPAGGWGWVGFGFFASAVLVVYAWATPQPAVTITDYLLASLALLSCAGLLFAWWRIGPRFPHPVAATVLWALPLLACPPLFSLDVNAYLTQGWMVLGGHDPYVMTLGEPQLPGIVVGVDWVNTTSVYPAGSLLIFAAVFWASGGLPWLGFLLFRVLHLACLLVVAWVVKRLAPRVGVPVNTALWAGIATPLLILQWIGGLHNDAVLVALIALAVLVAQRGGWIGLLLGGALIGLSLTVKQSGAAAGLGVVALAWAVSPGRDWWRLAGRAAAAGAVAVAVFVGVSWGSGLGFGWNNPTAGSPLAVMSDSPLSWVIQVMRFLGQEASLTPVMRVLTFVAGLAVLTAWVWLVARFGPRPGEPGRPWVVLLGGLLAFALLGPALQPWYFTWVAPFIALALPGRRWQRIWLGATVVIVMAAATQVSFGSPLLCLATWLSWRFLEAKDLDVFEERTGV
;
A
#
# COMPACT_ATOMS: atom_id res chain seq x y z
N MET A 1 -18.29 -34.66 -34.04
CA MET A 1 -18.28 -34.14 -32.66
C MET A 1 -18.59 -32.66 -32.74
N PRO A 2 -19.71 -32.17 -32.18
CA PRO A 2 -20.02 -30.75 -32.18
C PRO A 2 -19.01 -30.05 -31.28
N ARG A 3 -18.36 -29.01 -31.81
CA ARG A 3 -17.51 -28.10 -31.03
C ARG A 3 -18.41 -27.43 -30.00
N LEU A 4 -18.19 -27.73 -28.73
CA LEU A 4 -18.78 -26.98 -27.63
C LEU A 4 -18.24 -25.55 -27.76
N GLU A 5 -19.06 -24.61 -28.16
CA GLU A 5 -18.76 -23.18 -28.08
C GLU A 5 -18.46 -22.86 -26.63
N PRO A 6 -17.34 -22.13 -26.33
CA PRO A 6 -17.07 -21.70 -24.98
C PRO A 6 -18.21 -20.79 -24.54
N ARG A 7 -18.98 -21.24 -23.56
CA ARG A 7 -20.02 -20.42 -22.92
C ARG A 7 -19.39 -19.11 -22.49
N SER A 8 -19.74 -18.03 -23.16
CA SER A 8 -19.40 -16.65 -22.79
C SER A 8 -19.91 -16.41 -21.39
N ARG A 9 -19.03 -16.50 -20.40
CA ARG A 9 -19.38 -16.15 -19.02
C ARG A 9 -19.53 -14.63 -18.94
N ILE A 10 -20.81 -14.24 -18.85
CA ILE A 10 -21.34 -12.97 -18.36
C ILE A 10 -20.72 -11.71 -19.03
N THR A 11 -21.24 -11.39 -20.19
CA THR A 11 -21.16 -10.04 -20.80
C THR A 11 -22.39 -9.21 -20.49
N ASP A 12 -23.19 -9.58 -19.49
CA ASP A 12 -24.34 -8.79 -19.09
C ASP A 12 -23.90 -7.64 -18.15
N PRO A 13 -23.86 -6.39 -18.65
CA PRO A 13 -23.56 -5.22 -17.81
C PRO A 13 -24.53 -5.08 -16.63
N ALA A 14 -25.79 -5.53 -16.78
CA ALA A 14 -26.76 -5.52 -15.69
C ALA A 14 -26.40 -6.49 -14.56
N GLY A 15 -25.88 -7.68 -14.89
CA GLY A 15 -25.40 -8.64 -13.88
C GLY A 15 -24.21 -8.15 -13.05
N GLY A 16 -23.35 -7.29 -13.62
CA GLY A 16 -22.20 -6.70 -12.92
C GLY A 16 -22.63 -5.78 -11.78
N TRP A 17 -23.67 -4.99 -11.94
CA TRP A 17 -24.18 -4.09 -10.91
C TRP A 17 -24.79 -4.82 -9.71
N GLY A 18 -25.34 -6.01 -9.89
CA GLY A 18 -25.79 -6.87 -8.80
C GLY A 18 -24.64 -7.24 -7.85
N TRP A 19 -23.45 -7.54 -8.41
CA TRP A 19 -22.25 -7.81 -7.61
C TRP A 19 -21.67 -6.54 -6.98
N VAL A 20 -21.82 -5.39 -7.62
CA VAL A 20 -21.48 -4.09 -7.00
C VAL A 20 -22.37 -3.85 -5.77
N GLY A 21 -23.69 -4.10 -5.89
CA GLY A 21 -24.62 -4.02 -4.76
C GLY A 21 -24.30 -5.00 -3.64
N PHE A 22 -23.92 -6.22 -3.98
CA PHE A 22 -23.47 -7.22 -2.99
C PHE A 22 -22.21 -6.78 -2.25
N GLY A 23 -21.20 -6.25 -2.94
CA GLY A 23 -19.99 -5.72 -2.31
C GLY A 23 -20.26 -4.48 -1.45
N PHE A 24 -21.22 -3.61 -1.86
CA PHE A 24 -21.68 -2.49 -1.03
C PHE A 24 -22.28 -3.00 0.29
N PHE A 25 -23.15 -4.02 0.21
CA PHE A 25 -23.73 -4.64 1.40
C PHE A 25 -22.65 -5.26 2.30
N ALA A 26 -21.68 -5.98 1.73
CA ALA A 26 -20.54 -6.53 2.48
C ALA A 26 -19.76 -5.42 3.21
N SER A 27 -19.51 -4.28 2.55
CA SER A 27 -18.87 -3.12 3.19
C SER A 27 -19.74 -2.52 4.32
N ALA A 28 -21.07 -2.47 4.14
CA ALA A 28 -21.98 -1.99 5.18
C ALA A 28 -21.98 -2.91 6.41
N VAL A 29 -21.86 -4.21 6.22
CA VAL A 29 -21.73 -5.17 7.34
C VAL A 29 -20.42 -4.96 8.11
N LEU A 30 -19.32 -4.59 7.43
CA LEU A 30 -18.07 -4.23 8.12
C LEU A 30 -18.23 -2.99 9.00
N VAL A 31 -19.08 -2.04 8.62
CA VAL A 31 -19.40 -0.88 9.48
C VAL A 31 -20.09 -1.35 10.77
N VAL A 32 -21.07 -2.24 10.66
CA VAL A 32 -21.77 -2.81 11.83
C VAL A 32 -20.76 -3.54 12.74
N TYR A 33 -19.89 -4.35 12.15
CA TYR A 33 -18.81 -5.01 12.90
C TYR A 33 -17.95 -4.00 13.66
N ALA A 34 -17.44 -2.97 13.00
CA ALA A 34 -16.54 -2.01 13.60
C ALA A 34 -17.19 -1.20 14.74
N TRP A 35 -18.50 -0.94 14.66
CA TRP A 35 -19.25 -0.32 15.75
C TRP A 35 -19.56 -1.26 16.90
N ALA A 36 -19.76 -2.54 16.62
CA ALA A 36 -20.13 -3.54 17.64
C ALA A 36 -18.93 -4.11 18.42
N THR A 37 -17.69 -3.90 17.93
CA THR A 37 -16.44 -4.36 18.57
C THR A 37 -15.71 -3.21 19.26
N PRO A 38 -16.12 -2.76 20.47
CA PRO A 38 -15.29 -1.88 21.26
C PRO A 38 -14.06 -2.66 21.75
N GLN A 39 -12.88 -2.19 21.45
CA GLN A 39 -11.61 -2.79 21.93
C GLN A 39 -11.50 -2.70 23.46
N PRO A 40 -10.91 -3.65 24.20
CA PRO A 40 -10.60 -5.05 23.92
C PRO A 40 -11.33 -5.99 24.93
N ALA A 41 -12.24 -6.81 24.48
CA ALA A 41 -12.70 -7.94 25.29
C ALA A 41 -12.86 -9.17 24.40
N VAL A 42 -12.34 -10.34 24.83
CA VAL A 42 -12.46 -11.59 24.08
C VAL A 42 -13.63 -12.38 24.63
N THR A 43 -14.80 -12.19 24.04
CA THR A 43 -16.03 -12.92 24.38
C THR A 43 -16.47 -13.81 23.21
N ILE A 44 -17.43 -14.71 23.43
CA ILE A 44 -18.04 -15.49 22.34
C ILE A 44 -18.65 -14.56 21.28
N THR A 45 -19.23 -13.44 21.69
CA THR A 45 -19.76 -12.42 20.79
C THR A 45 -18.66 -11.87 19.87
N ASP A 46 -17.44 -11.68 20.37
CA ASP A 46 -16.32 -11.17 19.56
C ASP A 46 -15.89 -12.18 18.50
N TYR A 47 -15.95 -13.48 18.77
CA TYR A 47 -15.71 -14.51 17.75
C TYR A 47 -16.78 -14.52 16.66
N LEU A 48 -18.06 -14.30 17.02
CA LEU A 48 -19.14 -14.18 16.03
C LEU A 48 -18.97 -12.93 15.17
N LEU A 49 -18.63 -11.80 15.79
CA LEU A 49 -18.38 -10.54 15.10
C LEU A 49 -17.13 -10.63 14.21
N ALA A 50 -16.04 -11.26 14.66
CA ALA A 50 -14.87 -11.52 13.87
C ALA A 50 -15.18 -12.41 12.65
N SER A 51 -16.03 -13.45 12.85
CA SER A 51 -16.50 -14.29 11.75
C SER A 51 -17.32 -13.50 10.74
N LEU A 52 -18.14 -12.55 11.20
CA LEU A 52 -18.91 -11.65 10.34
C LEU A 52 -18.00 -10.74 9.52
N ALA A 53 -16.94 -10.19 10.13
CA ALA A 53 -15.93 -9.40 9.41
C ALA A 53 -15.21 -10.22 8.34
N LEU A 54 -14.82 -11.46 8.65
CA LEU A 54 -14.20 -12.37 7.71
C LEU A 54 -15.12 -12.70 6.53
N LEU A 55 -16.38 -13.02 6.80
CA LEU A 55 -17.38 -13.29 5.77
C LEU A 55 -17.64 -12.06 4.90
N SER A 56 -17.62 -10.87 5.49
CA SER A 56 -17.77 -9.61 4.75
C SER A 56 -16.57 -9.33 3.86
N CYS A 57 -15.34 -9.53 4.35
CA CYS A 57 -14.13 -9.44 3.53
C CYS A 57 -14.13 -10.46 2.39
N ALA A 58 -14.52 -11.72 2.67
CA ALA A 58 -14.68 -12.74 1.66
C ALA A 58 -15.77 -12.38 0.64
N GLY A 59 -16.89 -11.80 1.09
CA GLY A 59 -17.96 -11.30 0.24
C GLY A 59 -17.48 -10.19 -0.69
N LEU A 60 -16.70 -9.25 -0.19
CA LEU A 60 -16.13 -8.15 -0.97
C LEU A 60 -15.11 -8.66 -2.00
N LEU A 61 -14.24 -9.62 -1.62
CA LEU A 61 -13.32 -10.31 -2.53
C LEU A 61 -14.08 -11.07 -3.62
N PHE A 62 -15.17 -11.73 -3.25
CA PHE A 62 -16.01 -12.44 -4.19
C PHE A 62 -16.73 -11.50 -5.17
N ALA A 63 -17.27 -10.37 -4.68
CA ALA A 63 -17.84 -9.32 -5.52
C ALA A 63 -16.82 -8.79 -6.54
N TRP A 64 -15.62 -8.46 -6.06
CA TRP A 64 -14.52 -8.02 -6.92
C TRP A 64 -14.17 -9.05 -8.00
N TRP A 65 -14.05 -10.31 -7.63
CA TRP A 65 -13.80 -11.39 -8.57
C TRP A 65 -14.94 -11.54 -9.60
N ARG A 66 -16.20 -11.39 -9.15
CA ARG A 66 -17.39 -11.59 -9.99
C ARG A 66 -17.60 -10.45 -11.01
N ILE A 67 -17.29 -9.20 -10.67
CA ILE A 67 -17.35 -8.11 -11.66
C ILE A 67 -16.29 -8.31 -12.76
N GLY A 68 -15.10 -8.79 -12.41
CA GLY A 68 -14.06 -9.15 -13.35
C GLY A 68 -13.46 -7.99 -14.14
N PRO A 69 -12.43 -8.26 -14.98
CA PRO A 69 -11.67 -7.25 -15.70
C PRO A 69 -12.44 -6.57 -16.85
N ARG A 70 -13.56 -7.16 -17.29
CA ARG A 70 -14.38 -6.60 -18.38
C ARG A 70 -15.48 -5.65 -17.89
N PHE A 71 -15.66 -5.51 -16.58
CA PHE A 71 -16.65 -4.60 -16.02
C PHE A 71 -16.33 -3.16 -16.43
N PRO A 72 -17.28 -2.42 -17.02
CA PRO A 72 -17.00 -1.09 -17.61
C PRO A 72 -16.73 0.02 -16.60
N HIS A 73 -17.14 -0.17 -15.34
CA HIS A 73 -17.13 0.87 -14.32
C HIS A 73 -16.40 0.47 -13.01
N PRO A 74 -15.14 -0.06 -13.07
CA PRO A 74 -14.45 -0.56 -11.86
C PRO A 74 -14.23 0.54 -10.81
N VAL A 75 -13.97 1.77 -11.21
CA VAL A 75 -13.79 2.89 -10.28
C VAL A 75 -15.11 3.23 -9.56
N ALA A 76 -16.24 3.19 -10.28
CA ALA A 76 -17.56 3.43 -9.66
C ALA A 76 -17.89 2.34 -8.64
N ALA A 77 -17.59 1.06 -8.93
CA ALA A 77 -17.71 -0.03 -7.97
C ALA A 77 -16.86 0.23 -6.72
N THR A 78 -15.61 0.64 -6.91
CA THR A 78 -14.70 0.97 -5.79
C THR A 78 -15.25 2.08 -4.90
N VAL A 79 -15.73 3.16 -5.51
CA VAL A 79 -16.33 4.29 -4.77
C VAL A 79 -17.57 3.84 -4.01
N LEU A 80 -18.47 3.07 -4.66
CA LEU A 80 -19.66 2.55 -4.00
C LEU A 80 -19.34 1.64 -2.81
N TRP A 81 -18.33 0.77 -2.94
CA TRP A 81 -17.88 -0.07 -1.83
C TRP A 81 -17.19 0.70 -0.72
N ALA A 82 -16.59 1.85 -1.03
CA ALA A 82 -15.97 2.72 -0.03
C ALA A 82 -17.00 3.57 0.74
N LEU A 83 -18.17 3.88 0.15
CA LEU A 83 -19.15 4.78 0.76
C LEU A 83 -19.61 4.37 2.16
N PRO A 84 -19.98 3.10 2.44
CA PRO A 84 -20.37 2.72 3.79
C PRO A 84 -19.25 2.97 4.81
N LEU A 85 -18.00 2.72 4.41
CA LEU A 85 -16.83 2.88 5.29
C LEU A 85 -16.57 4.33 5.70
N LEU A 86 -17.18 5.32 5.07
CA LEU A 86 -17.08 6.71 5.51
C LEU A 86 -17.68 6.92 6.91
N ALA A 87 -18.67 6.11 7.29
CA ALA A 87 -19.32 6.13 8.59
C ALA A 87 -18.73 5.11 9.60
N CYS A 88 -17.61 4.47 9.26
CA CYS A 88 -17.00 3.40 10.05
C CYS A 88 -16.04 3.97 11.11
N PRO A 89 -15.91 3.39 12.34
CA PRO A 89 -14.69 3.52 13.13
C PRO A 89 -13.46 3.03 12.34
N PRO A 90 -12.23 3.34 12.77
CA PRO A 90 -11.03 2.77 12.15
C PRO A 90 -11.12 1.25 12.10
N LEU A 91 -10.94 0.66 10.89
CA LEU A 91 -11.15 -0.76 10.64
C LEU A 91 -9.80 -1.49 10.61
N PHE A 92 -9.63 -2.52 11.43
CA PHE A 92 -8.44 -3.38 11.51
C PHE A 92 -7.13 -2.69 11.92
N SER A 93 -7.14 -1.39 12.22
CA SER A 93 -5.95 -0.64 12.64
C SER A 93 -6.35 0.61 13.44
N LEU A 94 -5.55 0.94 14.44
CA LEU A 94 -5.69 2.18 15.20
C LEU A 94 -4.63 3.23 14.83
N ASP A 95 -3.92 3.05 13.72
CA ASP A 95 -2.86 3.96 13.28
C ASP A 95 -3.33 5.41 13.16
N VAL A 96 -4.58 5.62 12.72
CA VAL A 96 -5.14 6.97 12.58
C VAL A 96 -5.24 7.71 13.92
N ASN A 97 -5.42 7.00 15.03
CA ASN A 97 -5.40 7.60 16.36
C ASN A 97 -3.98 8.12 16.69
N ALA A 98 -2.94 7.36 16.33
CA ALA A 98 -1.57 7.82 16.42
C ALA A 98 -1.32 9.03 15.51
N TYR A 99 -1.91 9.09 14.31
CA TYR A 99 -1.80 10.24 13.42
C TYR A 99 -2.42 11.50 14.03
N LEU A 100 -3.63 11.40 14.58
CA LEU A 100 -4.30 12.53 15.24
C LEU A 100 -3.53 13.00 16.48
N THR A 101 -2.97 12.08 17.27
CA THR A 101 -2.12 12.40 18.43
C THR A 101 -0.87 13.14 17.99
N GLN A 102 -0.17 12.69 16.95
CA GLN A 102 0.99 13.38 16.39
C GLN A 102 0.62 14.75 15.82
N GLY A 103 -0.55 14.87 15.18
CA GLY A 103 -1.08 16.15 14.70
C GLY A 103 -1.28 17.17 15.86
N TRP A 104 -1.84 16.71 16.98
CA TRP A 104 -1.95 17.50 18.20
C TRP A 104 -0.58 17.94 18.74
N MET A 105 0.39 16.99 18.80
CA MET A 105 1.75 17.31 19.27
C MET A 105 2.38 18.44 18.46
N VAL A 106 2.34 18.33 17.13
CA VAL A 106 2.90 19.34 16.22
C VAL A 106 2.27 20.72 16.43
N LEU A 107 0.93 20.78 16.53
CA LEU A 107 0.21 22.03 16.73
C LEU A 107 0.45 22.62 18.13
N GLY A 108 0.65 21.79 19.14
CA GLY A 108 0.96 22.17 20.50
C GLY A 108 2.42 22.57 20.74
N GLY A 109 3.27 22.48 19.70
CA GLY A 109 4.71 22.76 19.80
C GLY A 109 5.50 21.68 20.54
N HIS A 110 4.92 20.49 20.72
CA HIS A 110 5.61 19.32 21.27
C HIS A 110 6.43 18.64 20.18
N ASP A 111 7.60 18.10 20.55
CA ASP A 111 8.42 17.32 19.62
C ASP A 111 7.90 15.88 19.53
N PRO A 112 7.29 15.45 18.37
CA PRO A 112 6.76 14.11 18.21
C PRO A 112 7.84 13.04 18.11
N TYR A 113 9.11 13.42 18.02
CA TYR A 113 10.25 12.51 18.00
C TYR A 113 10.86 12.25 19.37
N VAL A 114 10.40 13.00 20.39
CA VAL A 114 10.85 12.89 21.78
C VAL A 114 9.71 12.41 22.68
N MET A 115 8.54 13.03 22.56
CA MET A 115 7.34 12.67 23.32
C MET A 115 6.75 11.35 22.82
N THR A 116 6.46 10.42 23.74
CA THR A 116 5.78 9.16 23.34
C THR A 116 4.30 9.39 23.05
N LEU A 117 3.74 8.57 22.16
CA LEU A 117 2.35 8.75 21.73
C LEU A 117 1.32 8.42 22.83
N GLY A 118 1.72 7.72 23.87
CA GLY A 118 0.86 7.41 25.02
C GLY A 118 0.80 8.54 26.07
N GLU A 119 1.73 9.50 26.03
CA GLU A 119 1.74 10.60 27.01
C GLU A 119 0.53 11.54 26.86
N PRO A 120 0.12 11.99 25.66
CA PRO A 120 -1.10 12.76 25.51
C PRO A 120 -2.34 11.88 25.67
N GLN A 121 -3.20 12.25 26.62
CA GLN A 121 -4.49 11.60 26.79
C GLN A 121 -5.59 12.47 26.17
N LEU A 122 -5.81 12.27 24.86
CA LEU A 122 -6.76 13.08 24.12
C LEU A 122 -8.18 12.47 24.20
N PRO A 123 -9.22 13.27 24.46
CA PRO A 123 -10.59 12.78 24.55
C PRO A 123 -11.02 12.05 23.27
N GLY A 124 -11.48 10.81 23.40
CA GLY A 124 -12.00 10.01 22.29
C GLY A 124 -10.93 9.48 21.31
N ILE A 125 -9.64 9.67 21.62
CA ILE A 125 -8.52 9.10 20.85
C ILE A 125 -7.82 8.04 21.71
N VAL A 126 -7.90 6.78 21.27
CA VAL A 126 -7.23 5.66 21.95
C VAL A 126 -6.04 5.23 21.10
N VAL A 127 -4.85 5.56 21.54
CA VAL A 127 -3.61 5.12 20.90
C VAL A 127 -3.46 3.60 21.08
N GLY A 128 -3.22 2.88 19.98
CA GLY A 128 -3.03 1.44 20.02
C GLY A 128 -1.81 1.03 20.86
N VAL A 129 -1.88 -0.16 21.45
CA VAL A 129 -0.82 -0.70 22.34
C VAL A 129 0.56 -0.72 21.67
N ASP A 130 0.60 -0.89 20.36
CA ASP A 130 1.83 -0.90 19.58
C ASP A 130 2.49 0.48 19.49
N TRP A 131 1.70 1.54 19.69
CA TRP A 131 2.12 2.93 19.55
C TRP A 131 2.38 3.64 20.87
N VAL A 132 1.77 3.19 21.98
CA VAL A 132 1.78 3.89 23.29
C VAL A 132 3.18 4.28 23.75
N ASN A 133 4.14 3.35 23.62
CA ASN A 133 5.52 3.54 24.07
C ASN A 133 6.49 3.95 22.96
N THR A 134 5.96 4.43 21.83
CA THR A 134 6.78 4.86 20.68
C THR A 134 6.74 6.35 20.50
N THR A 135 7.80 6.90 19.95
CA THR A 135 7.81 8.24 19.34
C THR A 135 7.48 8.15 17.87
N SER A 136 7.30 9.29 17.20
CA SER A 136 6.99 9.29 15.77
C SER A 136 8.10 8.65 14.93
N VAL A 137 7.68 7.79 13.98
CA VAL A 137 8.54 7.21 12.94
C VAL A 137 8.31 7.88 11.58
N TYR A 138 7.42 8.86 11.52
CA TYR A 138 7.00 9.50 10.27
C TYR A 138 7.87 10.73 9.95
N PRO A 139 8.29 10.89 8.68
CA PRO A 139 8.90 12.12 8.21
C PRO A 139 7.95 13.32 8.27
N ALA A 140 8.52 14.50 8.15
CA ALA A 140 7.86 15.79 8.36
C ALA A 140 6.56 15.97 7.53
N GLY A 141 6.50 15.52 6.28
CA GLY A 141 5.31 15.69 5.45
C GLY A 141 4.08 14.95 5.99
N SER A 142 4.26 13.75 6.56
CA SER A 142 3.17 13.07 7.26
C SER A 142 2.71 13.87 8.48
N LEU A 143 3.64 14.34 9.30
CA LEU A 143 3.33 15.12 10.50
C LEU A 143 2.57 16.41 10.16
N LEU A 144 2.94 17.08 9.07
CA LEU A 144 2.21 18.26 8.58
C LEU A 144 0.79 17.92 8.12
N ILE A 145 0.60 16.78 7.44
CA ILE A 145 -0.74 16.30 7.05
C ILE A 145 -1.56 15.98 8.31
N PHE A 146 -0.98 15.30 9.29
CA PHE A 146 -1.64 14.96 10.54
C PHE A 146 -2.04 16.20 11.32
N ALA A 147 -1.16 17.20 11.40
CA ALA A 147 -1.43 18.50 12.02
C ALA A 147 -2.57 19.24 11.27
N ALA A 148 -2.53 19.28 9.95
CA ALA A 148 -3.57 19.92 9.16
C ALA A 148 -4.96 19.26 9.36
N VAL A 149 -5.01 17.93 9.40
CA VAL A 149 -6.25 17.19 9.67
C VAL A 149 -6.73 17.41 11.09
N PHE A 150 -5.85 17.36 12.09
CA PHE A 150 -6.22 17.63 13.48
C PHE A 150 -6.74 19.07 13.66
N TRP A 151 -6.07 20.04 13.07
CA TRP A 151 -6.53 21.44 13.07
C TRP A 151 -7.90 21.58 12.40
N ALA A 152 -8.08 21.04 11.19
CA ALA A 152 -9.31 21.16 10.44
C ALA A 152 -10.49 20.41 11.10
N SER A 153 -10.20 19.38 11.89
CA SER A 153 -11.22 18.66 12.67
C SER A 153 -11.58 19.35 13.98
N GLY A 154 -10.87 20.42 14.36
CA GLY A 154 -11.04 21.04 15.69
C GLY A 154 -10.75 20.08 16.84
N GLY A 155 -9.95 19.05 16.61
CA GLY A 155 -9.64 18.01 17.58
C GLY A 155 -10.76 16.96 17.77
N LEU A 156 -11.84 17.02 16.97
CA LEU A 156 -12.93 16.02 17.01
C LEU A 156 -12.49 14.73 16.28
N PRO A 157 -12.35 13.57 16.95
CA PRO A 157 -11.81 12.37 16.32
C PRO A 157 -12.59 11.91 15.09
N TRP A 158 -13.93 11.94 15.16
CA TRP A 158 -14.81 11.55 14.04
C TRP A 158 -14.61 12.39 12.80
N LEU A 159 -14.51 13.71 12.97
CA LEU A 159 -14.25 14.60 11.87
C LEU A 159 -12.84 14.38 11.31
N GLY A 160 -11.85 14.10 12.19
CA GLY A 160 -10.51 13.69 11.79
C GLY A 160 -10.51 12.41 10.94
N PHE A 161 -11.23 11.37 11.35
CA PHE A 161 -11.39 10.15 10.57
C PHE A 161 -12.06 10.41 9.22
N LEU A 162 -13.11 11.20 9.19
CA LEU A 162 -13.80 11.56 7.95
C LEU A 162 -12.88 12.34 7.00
N LEU A 163 -12.12 13.31 7.51
CA LEU A 163 -11.19 14.10 6.70
C LEU A 163 -10.07 13.23 6.11
N PHE A 164 -9.51 12.28 6.89
CA PHE A 164 -8.57 11.30 6.35
C PHE A 164 -9.21 10.44 5.26
N ARG A 165 -10.45 9.98 5.42
CA ARG A 165 -11.16 9.20 4.38
C ARG A 165 -11.38 9.98 3.10
N VAL A 166 -11.78 11.24 3.21
CA VAL A 166 -11.94 12.13 2.05
C VAL A 166 -10.60 12.33 1.34
N LEU A 167 -9.52 12.56 2.09
CA LEU A 167 -8.16 12.65 1.54
C LEU A 167 -7.74 11.35 0.83
N HIS A 168 -7.95 10.20 1.47
CA HIS A 168 -7.56 8.92 0.89
C HIS A 168 -8.43 8.52 -0.31
N LEU A 169 -9.71 8.87 -0.31
CA LEU A 169 -10.58 8.71 -1.48
C LEU A 169 -10.11 9.59 -2.64
N ALA A 170 -9.74 10.84 -2.37
CA ALA A 170 -9.14 11.72 -3.39
C ALA A 170 -7.83 11.12 -3.93
N CYS A 171 -6.96 10.58 -3.07
CA CYS A 171 -5.74 9.87 -3.49
C CYS A 171 -6.07 8.67 -4.37
N LEU A 172 -7.06 7.86 -4.01
CA LEU A 172 -7.51 6.71 -4.80
C LEU A 172 -7.98 7.16 -6.20
N LEU A 173 -8.76 8.23 -6.29
CA LEU A 173 -9.22 8.78 -7.58
C LEU A 173 -8.06 9.33 -8.43
N VAL A 174 -7.06 9.98 -7.80
CA VAL A 174 -5.83 10.41 -8.48
C VAL A 174 -5.07 9.21 -9.03
N VAL A 175 -4.89 8.16 -8.23
CA VAL A 175 -4.20 6.94 -8.68
C VAL A 175 -4.98 6.26 -9.81
N ALA A 176 -6.31 6.16 -9.70
CA ALA A 176 -7.16 5.61 -10.75
C ALA A 176 -7.03 6.41 -12.07
N TRP A 177 -7.03 7.74 -11.97
CA TRP A 177 -6.83 8.61 -13.12
C TRP A 177 -5.46 8.41 -13.77
N VAL A 178 -4.39 8.24 -12.98
CA VAL A 178 -3.05 7.95 -13.48
C VAL A 178 -3.02 6.58 -14.16
N VAL A 179 -3.54 5.52 -13.53
CA VAL A 179 -3.57 4.16 -14.10
C VAL A 179 -4.34 4.15 -15.42
N LYS A 180 -5.49 4.84 -15.49
CA LYS A 180 -6.27 4.99 -16.73
C LYS A 180 -5.44 5.59 -17.88
N ARG A 181 -4.51 6.51 -17.57
CA ARG A 181 -3.65 7.15 -18.58
C ARG A 181 -2.43 6.32 -18.97
N LEU A 182 -1.98 5.46 -18.06
CA LEU A 182 -0.77 4.68 -18.26
C LEU A 182 -1.04 3.30 -18.90
N ALA A 183 -2.18 2.69 -18.61
CA ALA A 183 -2.51 1.35 -19.09
C ALA A 183 -2.40 1.20 -20.63
N PRO A 184 -2.94 2.12 -21.45
CA PRO A 184 -2.80 2.02 -22.91
C PRO A 184 -1.36 2.10 -23.40
N ARG A 185 -0.46 2.78 -22.67
CA ARG A 185 0.96 2.95 -23.06
C ARG A 185 1.76 1.65 -22.94
N VAL A 186 1.25 0.68 -22.16
CA VAL A 186 1.87 -0.63 -21.98
C VAL A 186 1.01 -1.76 -22.58
N GLY A 187 0.00 -1.39 -23.40
CA GLY A 187 -0.86 -2.35 -24.08
C GLY A 187 -1.84 -3.11 -23.16
N VAL A 188 -2.14 -2.57 -21.98
CA VAL A 188 -3.08 -3.17 -21.04
C VAL A 188 -4.46 -2.51 -21.18
N PRO A 189 -5.57 -3.30 -21.28
CA PRO A 189 -6.91 -2.75 -21.29
C PRO A 189 -7.17 -1.94 -20.01
N VAL A 190 -7.73 -0.73 -20.16
CA VAL A 190 -7.92 0.21 -19.04
C VAL A 190 -8.75 -0.41 -17.92
N ASN A 191 -9.87 -1.08 -18.27
CA ASN A 191 -10.74 -1.67 -17.25
C ASN A 191 -10.05 -2.83 -16.51
N THR A 192 -9.22 -3.61 -17.19
CA THR A 192 -8.40 -4.65 -16.56
C THR A 192 -7.42 -4.06 -15.56
N ALA A 193 -6.71 -2.99 -15.93
CA ALA A 193 -5.77 -2.33 -15.04
C ALA A 193 -6.47 -1.72 -13.81
N LEU A 194 -7.61 -1.05 -14.03
CA LEU A 194 -8.40 -0.45 -12.94
C LEU A 194 -9.05 -1.52 -12.05
N TRP A 195 -9.55 -2.61 -12.63
CA TRP A 195 -10.11 -3.71 -11.85
C TRP A 195 -9.05 -4.38 -10.97
N ALA A 196 -7.90 -4.74 -11.55
CA ALA A 196 -6.85 -5.46 -10.83
C ALA A 196 -6.14 -4.59 -9.77
N GLY A 197 -5.99 -3.29 -10.05
CA GLY A 197 -5.18 -2.40 -9.23
C GLY A 197 -5.96 -1.46 -8.32
N ILE A 198 -7.14 -1.00 -8.75
CA ILE A 198 -7.91 0.05 -8.05
C ILE A 198 -9.15 -0.54 -7.36
N ALA A 199 -9.92 -1.38 -8.05
CA ALA A 199 -11.12 -1.98 -7.49
C ALA A 199 -10.82 -3.14 -6.52
N THR A 200 -9.56 -3.40 -6.24
CA THR A 200 -9.18 -4.43 -5.27
C THR A 200 -9.66 -4.09 -3.86
N PRO A 201 -10.30 -5.03 -3.14
CA PRO A 201 -10.68 -4.83 -1.75
C PRO A 201 -9.52 -4.40 -0.85
N LEU A 202 -8.29 -4.76 -1.20
CA LEU A 202 -7.10 -4.36 -0.47
C LEU A 202 -6.98 -2.84 -0.30
N LEU A 203 -7.16 -2.05 -1.37
CA LEU A 203 -7.10 -0.59 -1.29
C LEU A 203 -8.25 -0.01 -0.45
N ILE A 204 -9.46 -0.54 -0.65
CA ILE A 204 -10.65 -0.05 0.04
C ILE A 204 -10.51 -0.28 1.55
N LEU A 205 -10.12 -1.47 1.94
CA LEU A 205 -9.99 -1.85 3.35
C LEU A 205 -8.81 -1.15 4.02
N GLN A 206 -7.67 -1.01 3.34
CA GLN A 206 -6.48 -0.40 3.96
C GLN A 206 -6.49 1.13 3.91
N TRP A 207 -6.94 1.74 2.80
CA TRP A 207 -6.93 3.20 2.69
C TRP A 207 -8.16 3.87 3.27
N ILE A 208 -9.36 3.31 3.03
CA ILE A 208 -10.61 3.93 3.49
C ILE A 208 -11.05 3.34 4.84
N GLY A 209 -10.95 2.03 5.02
CA GLY A 209 -11.26 1.36 6.29
C GLY A 209 -10.22 1.61 7.37
N GLY A 210 -8.96 1.22 7.10
CA GLY A 210 -7.83 1.29 8.01
C GLY A 210 -7.16 2.67 8.11
N LEU A 211 -7.48 3.59 7.19
CA LEU A 211 -6.99 4.98 7.20
C LEU A 211 -5.46 5.11 7.11
N HIS A 212 -4.78 4.15 6.43
CA HIS A 212 -3.33 4.20 6.31
C HIS A 212 -2.87 5.31 5.36
N ASN A 213 -1.89 6.12 5.79
CA ASN A 213 -1.32 7.24 5.05
C ASN A 213 -0.58 6.83 3.77
N ASP A 214 -0.43 5.53 3.54
CA ASP A 214 0.08 4.92 2.30
C ASP A 214 -0.69 5.37 1.05
N ALA A 215 -1.95 5.76 1.18
CA ALA A 215 -2.74 6.34 0.10
C ALA A 215 -2.07 7.61 -0.48
N VAL A 216 -1.60 8.51 0.38
CA VAL A 216 -0.91 9.74 -0.02
C VAL A 216 0.43 9.42 -0.67
N LEU A 217 1.20 8.51 -0.07
CA LEU A 217 2.46 8.01 -0.62
C LEU A 217 2.28 7.51 -2.06
N VAL A 218 1.31 6.62 -2.28
CA VAL A 218 1.09 5.98 -3.60
C VAL A 218 0.54 6.98 -4.61
N ALA A 219 -0.27 7.95 -4.19
CA ALA A 219 -0.73 9.02 -5.08
C ALA A 219 0.44 9.88 -5.59
N LEU A 220 1.39 10.23 -4.73
CA LEU A 220 2.60 10.97 -5.11
C LEU A 220 3.49 10.12 -6.04
N ILE A 221 3.69 8.83 -5.75
CA ILE A 221 4.42 7.90 -6.63
C ILE A 221 3.74 7.79 -7.99
N ALA A 222 2.42 7.66 -8.03
CA ALA A 222 1.66 7.57 -9.28
C ALA A 222 1.84 8.83 -10.15
N LEU A 223 1.76 10.01 -9.53
CA LEU A 223 2.02 11.28 -10.21
C LEU A 223 3.48 11.37 -10.70
N ALA A 224 4.45 10.94 -9.88
CA ALA A 224 5.87 10.91 -10.26
C ALA A 224 6.09 10.06 -11.51
N VAL A 225 5.51 8.86 -11.54
CA VAL A 225 5.56 7.95 -12.70
C VAL A 225 4.91 8.58 -13.94
N LEU A 226 3.76 9.23 -13.78
CA LEU A 226 3.04 9.86 -14.89
C LEU A 226 3.85 10.99 -15.52
N VAL A 227 4.51 11.83 -14.72
CA VAL A 227 5.33 12.94 -15.25
C VAL A 227 6.65 12.44 -15.82
N ALA A 228 7.27 11.43 -15.20
CA ALA A 228 8.50 10.81 -15.69
C ALA A 228 8.32 10.21 -17.11
N GLN A 229 7.15 9.63 -17.39
CA GLN A 229 6.81 9.09 -18.71
C GLN A 229 6.66 10.14 -19.82
N ARG A 230 6.65 11.44 -19.49
CA ARG A 230 6.72 12.49 -20.53
C ARG A 230 8.12 12.57 -21.16
N GLY A 231 9.12 11.98 -20.50
CA GLY A 231 10.51 12.03 -20.92
C GLY A 231 11.15 13.40 -20.72
N GLY A 232 12.41 13.50 -21.17
CA GLY A 232 13.18 14.74 -21.04
C GLY A 232 13.56 15.10 -19.60
N TRP A 233 14.23 16.23 -19.44
CA TRP A 233 14.69 16.71 -18.14
C TRP A 233 13.56 17.17 -17.24
N ILE A 234 12.56 17.86 -17.79
CA ILE A 234 11.42 18.38 -17.02
C ILE A 234 10.65 17.23 -16.36
N GLY A 235 10.30 16.18 -17.15
CA GLY A 235 9.60 15.01 -16.61
C GLY A 235 10.41 14.29 -15.54
N LEU A 236 11.72 14.19 -15.72
CA LEU A 236 12.63 13.54 -14.77
C LEU A 236 12.75 14.34 -13.46
N LEU A 237 12.97 15.65 -13.53
CA LEU A 237 13.15 16.50 -12.34
C LEU A 237 11.84 16.66 -11.56
N LEU A 238 10.69 16.82 -12.25
CA LEU A 238 9.37 16.80 -11.59
C LEU A 238 9.07 15.45 -10.95
N GLY A 239 9.43 14.34 -11.62
CA GLY A 239 9.35 13.00 -11.06
C GLY A 239 10.20 12.89 -9.80
N GLY A 240 11.43 13.39 -9.83
CA GLY A 240 12.31 13.47 -8.67
C GLY A 240 11.71 14.29 -7.52
N ALA A 241 11.14 15.45 -7.81
CA ALA A 241 10.48 16.30 -6.81
C ALA A 241 9.28 15.58 -6.12
N LEU A 242 8.46 14.89 -6.90
CA LEU A 242 7.32 14.11 -6.38
C LEU A 242 7.79 12.90 -5.56
N ILE A 243 8.91 12.27 -5.91
CA ILE A 243 9.56 11.26 -5.07
C ILE A 243 10.07 11.89 -3.77
N GLY A 244 10.67 13.07 -3.83
CA GLY A 244 11.08 13.82 -2.63
C GLY A 244 9.89 14.10 -1.70
N LEU A 245 8.75 14.54 -2.24
CA LEU A 245 7.51 14.69 -1.48
C LEU A 245 7.01 13.36 -0.92
N SER A 246 7.06 12.27 -1.69
CA SER A 246 6.65 10.95 -1.18
C SER A 246 7.53 10.46 -0.03
N LEU A 247 8.83 10.78 -0.06
CA LEU A 247 9.78 10.55 1.04
C LEU A 247 9.39 11.31 2.31
N THR A 248 8.85 12.53 2.18
CA THR A 248 8.36 13.29 3.35
C THR A 248 7.12 12.66 4.00
N VAL A 249 6.40 11.82 3.26
CA VAL A 249 5.27 11.06 3.80
C VAL A 249 5.73 9.74 4.42
N LYS A 250 6.58 8.99 3.70
CA LYS A 250 7.08 7.68 4.18
C LYS A 250 8.41 7.34 3.50
N GLN A 251 9.34 6.79 4.26
CA GLN A 251 10.69 6.45 3.77
C GLN A 251 10.67 5.50 2.56
N SER A 252 9.64 4.65 2.46
CA SER A 252 9.44 3.74 1.33
C SER A 252 9.27 4.45 -0.02
N GLY A 253 8.97 5.75 -0.03
CA GLY A 253 8.97 6.58 -1.26
C GLY A 253 10.27 6.51 -2.03
N ALA A 254 11.42 6.33 -1.35
CA ALA A 254 12.73 6.15 -1.98
C ALA A 254 12.76 4.98 -2.96
N ALA A 255 12.08 3.88 -2.62
CA ALA A 255 12.05 2.66 -3.43
C ALA A 255 11.44 2.88 -4.82
N ALA A 256 10.52 3.83 -4.95
CA ALA A 256 9.92 4.19 -6.23
C ALA A 256 10.86 5.02 -7.12
N GLY A 257 11.86 5.68 -6.55
CA GLY A 257 12.80 6.55 -7.30
C GLY A 257 13.51 5.83 -8.44
N LEU A 258 13.94 4.59 -8.21
CA LEU A 258 14.56 3.76 -9.26
C LEU A 258 13.62 3.49 -10.43
N GLY A 259 12.36 3.19 -10.13
CA GLY A 259 11.32 2.97 -11.14
C GLY A 259 11.04 4.24 -11.94
N VAL A 260 11.00 5.40 -11.29
CA VAL A 260 10.83 6.71 -11.95
C VAL A 260 11.96 6.99 -12.91
N VAL A 261 13.22 6.76 -12.52
CA VAL A 261 14.39 6.92 -13.38
C VAL A 261 14.35 5.93 -14.55
N ALA A 262 14.02 4.67 -14.28
CA ALA A 262 13.91 3.64 -15.32
C ALA A 262 12.82 3.98 -16.36
N LEU A 263 11.66 4.49 -15.91
CA LEU A 263 10.57 4.92 -16.79
C LEU A 263 10.94 6.16 -17.62
N ALA A 264 11.59 7.15 -17.00
CA ALA A 264 12.06 8.33 -17.70
C ALA A 264 13.13 7.98 -18.76
N TRP A 265 13.94 6.97 -18.49
CA TRP A 265 14.94 6.50 -19.45
C TRP A 265 14.32 5.70 -20.59
N ALA A 266 13.29 4.88 -20.33
CA ALA A 266 12.63 4.08 -21.36
C ALA A 266 12.08 4.91 -22.53
N VAL A 267 11.71 6.16 -22.29
CA VAL A 267 11.21 7.11 -23.31
C VAL A 267 12.31 8.02 -23.89
N SER A 268 13.57 7.81 -23.49
CA SER A 268 14.72 8.60 -23.98
C SER A 268 15.65 7.71 -24.82
N PRO A 269 16.03 8.11 -26.02
CA PRO A 269 16.92 7.30 -26.86
C PRO A 269 18.33 7.24 -26.27
N GLY A 270 18.94 6.06 -26.35
CA GLY A 270 20.39 5.83 -26.09
C GLY A 270 20.66 4.97 -24.84
N ARG A 271 21.72 4.16 -24.96
CA ARG A 271 22.14 3.13 -23.96
C ARG A 271 23.40 3.54 -23.21
N ASP A 272 23.52 4.81 -22.88
CA ASP A 272 24.71 5.33 -22.20
C ASP A 272 24.48 5.28 -20.68
N TRP A 273 25.20 4.39 -20.00
CA TRP A 273 25.15 4.22 -18.56
C TRP A 273 25.53 5.47 -17.77
N TRP A 274 26.46 6.28 -18.32
CA TRP A 274 26.87 7.53 -17.69
C TRP A 274 25.75 8.58 -17.74
N ARG A 275 25.01 8.61 -18.85
CA ARG A 275 23.82 9.45 -18.96
C ARG A 275 22.70 9.00 -18.03
N LEU A 276 22.51 7.68 -17.85
CA LEU A 276 21.57 7.16 -16.85
C LEU A 276 22.00 7.57 -15.45
N ALA A 277 23.26 7.33 -15.08
CA ALA A 277 23.78 7.69 -13.77
C ALA A 277 23.65 9.20 -13.51
N GLY A 278 23.97 10.06 -14.50
CA GLY A 278 23.79 11.50 -14.39
C GLY A 278 22.32 11.92 -14.19
N ARG A 279 21.38 11.27 -14.91
CA ARG A 279 19.95 11.52 -14.76
C ARG A 279 19.44 11.03 -13.41
N ALA A 280 19.87 9.86 -12.96
CA ALA A 280 19.53 9.34 -11.65
C ALA A 280 20.04 10.25 -10.53
N ALA A 281 21.29 10.72 -10.65
CA ALA A 281 21.88 11.67 -9.71
C ALA A 281 21.10 12.99 -9.68
N ALA A 282 20.73 13.56 -10.83
CA ALA A 282 19.96 14.79 -10.90
C ALA A 282 18.55 14.64 -10.27
N ALA A 283 17.82 13.56 -10.61
CA ALA A 283 16.51 13.29 -10.03
C ALA A 283 16.63 13.04 -8.51
N GLY A 284 17.66 12.31 -8.09
CA GLY A 284 17.95 12.05 -6.68
C GLY A 284 18.29 13.33 -5.92
N ALA A 285 19.12 14.21 -6.50
CA ALA A 285 19.45 15.50 -5.90
C ALA A 285 18.20 16.38 -5.67
N VAL A 286 17.30 16.43 -6.66
CA VAL A 286 16.01 17.13 -6.51
C VAL A 286 15.14 16.47 -5.44
N ALA A 287 15.05 15.14 -5.40
CA ALA A 287 14.28 14.42 -4.39
C ALA A 287 14.82 14.72 -2.98
N VAL A 288 16.14 14.68 -2.80
CA VAL A 288 16.80 15.02 -1.53
C VAL A 288 16.56 16.49 -1.17
N ALA A 289 16.70 17.42 -2.14
CA ALA A 289 16.48 18.85 -1.89
C ALA A 289 15.05 19.12 -1.42
N VAL A 290 14.03 18.49 -2.04
CA VAL A 290 12.63 18.62 -1.60
C VAL A 290 12.42 18.00 -0.22
N PHE A 291 12.92 16.78 0.01
CA PHE A 291 12.83 16.10 1.30
C PHE A 291 13.45 16.91 2.44
N VAL A 292 14.68 17.38 2.23
CA VAL A 292 15.42 18.22 3.19
C VAL A 292 14.72 19.56 3.38
N GLY A 293 14.28 20.20 2.29
CA GLY A 293 13.58 21.48 2.32
C GLY A 293 12.29 21.44 3.13
N VAL A 294 11.48 20.38 2.97
CA VAL A 294 10.27 20.20 3.79
C VAL A 294 10.62 19.91 5.25
N SER A 295 11.59 19.02 5.50
CA SER A 295 11.98 18.63 6.86
C SER A 295 12.54 19.81 7.66
N TRP A 296 13.42 20.62 7.08
CA TRP A 296 13.95 21.81 7.73
C TRP A 296 12.98 22.98 7.73
N GLY A 297 12.32 23.22 6.60
CA GLY A 297 11.39 24.34 6.47
C GLY A 297 10.17 24.24 7.40
N SER A 298 9.79 23.02 7.80
CA SER A 298 8.74 22.80 8.81
C SER A 298 9.24 22.96 10.26
N GLY A 299 10.54 22.99 10.49
CA GLY A 299 11.12 22.94 11.83
C GLY A 299 11.15 21.56 12.50
N LEU A 300 10.57 20.52 11.86
CA LEU A 300 10.47 19.17 12.43
C LEU A 300 11.78 18.36 12.31
N GLY A 301 12.64 18.71 11.33
CA GLY A 301 13.92 18.03 11.15
C GLY A 301 13.82 16.55 10.77
N PHE A 302 14.72 15.73 11.33
CA PHE A 302 14.93 14.32 10.94
C PHE A 302 14.85 13.35 12.14
N GLY A 303 14.15 13.72 13.20
CA GLY A 303 14.07 12.91 14.42
C GLY A 303 13.43 11.53 14.23
N TRP A 304 12.65 11.31 13.16
CA TRP A 304 12.12 10.01 12.74
C TRP A 304 13.21 8.95 12.52
N ASN A 305 14.45 9.37 12.27
CA ASN A 305 15.61 8.46 12.08
C ASN A 305 16.21 7.98 13.41
N ASN A 306 15.47 8.10 14.51
CA ASN A 306 15.89 7.54 15.79
C ASN A 306 15.82 6.01 15.75
N PRO A 307 16.95 5.28 15.94
CA PRO A 307 16.98 3.83 15.86
C PRO A 307 16.08 3.10 16.86
N THR A 308 15.70 3.80 17.94
CA THR A 308 14.87 3.22 19.00
C THR A 308 13.38 3.50 18.82
N ALA A 309 13.01 4.52 18.05
CA ALA A 309 11.61 4.94 17.87
C ALA A 309 10.72 3.82 17.26
N GLY A 310 11.24 3.11 16.26
CA GLY A 310 10.50 2.06 15.55
C GLY A 310 10.69 0.65 16.10
N SER A 311 11.51 0.44 17.14
CA SER A 311 11.84 -0.91 17.61
C SER A 311 10.63 -1.71 18.13
N PRO A 312 9.67 -1.12 18.86
CA PRO A 312 8.43 -1.83 19.23
C PRO A 312 7.58 -2.22 18.02
N LEU A 313 7.48 -1.35 17.00
CA LEU A 313 6.70 -1.60 15.79
C LEU A 313 7.29 -2.72 14.93
N ALA A 314 8.60 -2.86 14.88
CA ALA A 314 9.27 -3.94 14.16
C ALA A 314 8.94 -5.31 14.77
N VAL A 315 8.71 -5.36 16.07
CA VAL A 315 8.35 -6.60 16.78
C VAL A 315 6.94 -7.07 16.46
N MET A 316 6.04 -6.13 16.21
CA MET A 316 4.63 -6.40 15.88
C MET A 316 4.40 -6.53 14.36
N SER A 317 5.46 -6.81 13.60
CA SER A 317 5.40 -6.93 12.15
C SER A 317 5.61 -8.37 11.69
N ASP A 318 5.24 -8.66 10.44
CA ASP A 318 5.37 -9.96 9.80
C ASP A 318 6.67 -10.13 9.01
N SER A 319 7.63 -9.21 9.17
CA SER A 319 8.90 -9.30 8.47
C SER A 319 9.74 -10.48 8.97
N PRO A 320 10.60 -11.08 8.11
CA PRO A 320 11.54 -12.10 8.55
C PRO A 320 12.42 -11.64 9.72
N LEU A 321 12.71 -10.34 9.78
CA LEU A 321 13.44 -9.72 10.87
C LEU A 321 12.68 -9.81 12.20
N SER A 322 11.37 -9.57 12.16
CA SER A 322 10.52 -9.67 13.34
C SER A 322 10.48 -11.08 13.92
N TRP A 323 10.57 -12.09 13.07
CA TRP A 323 10.63 -13.49 13.56
C TRP A 323 11.89 -13.76 14.38
N VAL A 324 13.03 -13.25 13.94
CA VAL A 324 14.27 -13.35 14.71
C VAL A 324 14.11 -12.70 16.08
N ILE A 325 13.49 -11.52 16.14
CA ILE A 325 13.21 -10.80 17.40
C ILE A 325 12.29 -11.60 18.30
N GLN A 326 11.20 -12.16 17.74
CA GLN A 326 10.26 -12.97 18.50
C GLN A 326 10.93 -14.23 19.09
N VAL A 327 11.76 -14.90 18.29
CA VAL A 327 12.56 -16.05 18.77
C VAL A 327 13.51 -15.64 19.88
N MET A 328 14.23 -14.53 19.74
CA MET A 328 15.14 -14.02 20.79
C MET A 328 14.40 -13.71 22.09
N ARG A 329 13.23 -13.07 22.00
CA ARG A 329 12.37 -12.83 23.18
C ARG A 329 11.92 -14.13 23.82
N PHE A 330 11.46 -15.08 23.02
CA PHE A 330 11.07 -16.41 23.52
C PHE A 330 12.22 -17.11 24.26
N LEU A 331 13.46 -16.88 23.81
CA LEU A 331 14.66 -17.41 24.46
C LEU A 331 15.17 -16.54 25.63
N GLY A 332 14.44 -15.50 26.04
CA GLY A 332 14.83 -14.61 27.13
C GLY A 332 16.05 -13.72 26.84
N GLN A 333 16.41 -13.50 25.58
CA GLN A 333 17.58 -12.74 25.14
C GLN A 333 17.28 -11.25 24.92
N GLU A 334 16.48 -10.63 25.78
CA GLU A 334 16.03 -9.23 25.61
C GLU A 334 17.18 -8.21 25.63
N ALA A 335 18.18 -8.41 26.48
CA ALA A 335 19.36 -7.53 26.56
C ALA A 335 20.17 -7.45 25.25
N SER A 336 20.09 -8.49 24.41
CA SER A 336 20.80 -8.58 23.14
C SER A 336 19.99 -8.04 21.95
N LEU A 337 18.73 -7.63 22.15
CA LEU A 337 17.85 -7.22 21.05
C LEU A 337 18.36 -5.97 20.31
N THR A 338 18.76 -4.91 21.03
CA THR A 338 19.19 -3.67 20.38
C THR A 338 20.39 -3.83 19.45
N PRO A 339 21.51 -4.45 19.84
CA PRO A 339 22.63 -4.65 18.94
C PRO A 339 22.27 -5.59 17.77
N VAL A 340 21.51 -6.65 18.02
CA VAL A 340 21.06 -7.56 16.96
C VAL A 340 20.15 -6.82 15.97
N MET A 341 19.21 -6.00 16.44
CA MET A 341 18.35 -5.19 15.58
C MET A 341 19.15 -4.25 14.67
N ARG A 342 20.19 -3.60 15.19
CA ARG A 342 21.06 -2.72 14.38
C ARG A 342 21.75 -3.52 13.25
N VAL A 343 22.32 -4.67 13.58
CA VAL A 343 22.98 -5.55 12.59
C VAL A 343 21.96 -6.02 11.54
N LEU A 344 20.81 -6.50 11.97
CA LEU A 344 19.76 -7.00 11.06
C LEU A 344 19.21 -5.89 10.17
N THR A 345 18.99 -4.69 10.69
CA THR A 345 18.54 -3.54 9.88
C THR A 345 19.59 -3.14 8.84
N PHE A 346 20.87 -3.18 9.22
CA PHE A 346 21.97 -2.93 8.28
C PHE A 346 22.01 -4.00 7.17
N VAL A 347 21.92 -5.28 7.54
CA VAL A 347 21.89 -6.39 6.58
C VAL A 347 20.67 -6.28 5.65
N ALA A 348 19.51 -5.95 6.20
CA ALA A 348 18.30 -5.70 5.42
C ALA A 348 18.49 -4.54 4.43
N GLY A 349 19.10 -3.45 4.85
CA GLY A 349 19.45 -2.32 3.97
C GLY A 349 20.36 -2.74 2.82
N LEU A 350 21.40 -3.54 3.11
CA LEU A 350 22.29 -4.10 2.07
C LEU A 350 21.54 -5.04 1.12
N ALA A 351 20.63 -5.88 1.63
CA ALA A 351 19.81 -6.77 0.83
C ALA A 351 18.87 -6.00 -0.09
N VAL A 352 18.23 -4.94 0.39
CA VAL A 352 17.39 -4.03 -0.41
C VAL A 352 18.23 -3.37 -1.50
N LEU A 353 19.38 -2.80 -1.16
CA LEU A 353 20.28 -2.16 -2.13
C LEU A 353 20.75 -3.16 -3.21
N THR A 354 21.14 -4.36 -2.80
CA THR A 354 21.55 -5.43 -3.73
C THR A 354 20.41 -5.82 -4.66
N ALA A 355 19.20 -5.98 -4.11
CA ALA A 355 18.00 -6.27 -4.91
C ALA A 355 17.72 -5.15 -5.92
N TRP A 356 17.88 -3.90 -5.54
CA TRP A 356 17.69 -2.74 -6.44
C TRP A 356 18.73 -2.71 -7.57
N VAL A 357 20.00 -2.91 -7.25
CA VAL A 357 21.07 -3.00 -8.27
C VAL A 357 20.79 -4.15 -9.24
N TRP A 358 20.43 -5.32 -8.72
CA TRP A 358 20.05 -6.48 -9.52
C TRP A 358 18.83 -6.22 -10.41
N LEU A 359 17.79 -5.59 -9.89
CA LEU A 359 16.59 -5.24 -10.66
C LEU A 359 16.93 -4.31 -11.83
N VAL A 360 17.72 -3.26 -11.59
CA VAL A 360 18.15 -2.32 -12.64
C VAL A 360 19.02 -3.04 -13.67
N ALA A 361 19.98 -3.85 -13.25
CA ALA A 361 20.85 -4.60 -14.14
C ALA A 361 20.08 -5.61 -15.00
N ARG A 362 19.13 -6.34 -14.39
CA ARG A 362 18.38 -7.44 -15.04
C ARG A 362 17.20 -6.93 -15.88
N PHE A 363 16.47 -5.94 -15.36
CA PHE A 363 15.21 -5.44 -15.92
C PHE A 363 15.27 -3.96 -16.35
N GLY A 364 16.45 -3.36 -16.41
CA GLY A 364 16.61 -2.01 -16.94
C GLY A 364 16.00 -1.88 -18.34
N PRO A 365 15.66 -0.66 -18.79
CA PRO A 365 14.95 -0.43 -20.04
C PRO A 365 15.64 -1.06 -21.25
N ARG A 366 14.86 -1.68 -22.12
CA ARG A 366 15.31 -2.19 -23.43
C ARG A 366 14.33 -1.72 -24.50
N PRO A 367 14.83 -1.41 -25.71
CA PRO A 367 13.98 -1.10 -26.85
C PRO A 367 12.97 -2.24 -27.11
N GLY A 368 11.70 -1.90 -27.31
CA GLY A 368 10.65 -2.88 -27.57
C GLY A 368 10.06 -3.60 -26.35
N GLU A 369 10.57 -3.32 -25.12
CA GLU A 369 10.07 -3.94 -23.90
C GLU A 369 9.52 -2.89 -22.90
N PRO A 370 8.34 -2.29 -23.17
CA PRO A 370 7.81 -1.18 -22.36
C PRO A 370 7.43 -1.57 -20.92
N GLY A 371 7.24 -2.88 -20.65
CA GLY A 371 6.91 -3.40 -19.31
C GLY A 371 8.10 -3.47 -18.35
N ARG A 372 9.35 -3.50 -18.84
CA ARG A 372 10.52 -3.70 -17.96
C ARG A 372 10.72 -2.62 -16.89
N PRO A 373 10.57 -1.32 -17.18
CA PRO A 373 10.70 -0.28 -16.14
C PRO A 373 9.68 -0.43 -15.02
N TRP A 374 8.50 -0.97 -15.32
CA TRP A 374 7.47 -1.26 -14.33
C TRP A 374 7.87 -2.39 -13.39
N VAL A 375 8.59 -3.39 -13.89
CA VAL A 375 9.18 -4.45 -13.05
C VAL A 375 10.21 -3.87 -12.08
N VAL A 376 11.01 -2.89 -12.51
CA VAL A 376 11.95 -2.18 -11.61
C VAL A 376 11.18 -1.42 -10.52
N LEU A 377 10.12 -0.71 -10.86
CA LEU A 377 9.28 0.00 -9.89
C LEU A 377 8.66 -0.96 -8.87
N LEU A 378 7.95 -1.98 -9.34
CA LEU A 378 7.30 -2.95 -8.46
C LEU A 378 8.30 -3.72 -7.61
N GLY A 379 9.34 -4.24 -8.25
CA GLY A 379 10.39 -5.00 -7.57
C GLY A 379 11.11 -4.17 -6.52
N GLY A 380 11.34 -2.88 -6.81
CA GLY A 380 11.94 -1.95 -5.85
C GLY A 380 11.08 -1.74 -4.61
N LEU A 381 9.78 -1.51 -4.78
CA LEU A 381 8.81 -1.37 -3.69
C LEU A 381 8.65 -2.67 -2.90
N LEU A 382 8.54 -3.81 -3.58
CA LEU A 382 8.43 -5.13 -2.93
C LEU A 382 9.71 -5.50 -2.17
N ALA A 383 10.88 -5.24 -2.74
CA ALA A 383 12.15 -5.50 -2.04
C ALA A 383 12.23 -4.69 -0.75
N PHE A 384 11.81 -3.42 -0.78
CA PHE A 384 11.77 -2.60 0.43
C PHE A 384 10.75 -3.15 1.46
N ALA A 385 9.56 -3.56 1.02
CA ALA A 385 8.53 -4.10 1.91
C ALA A 385 8.94 -5.44 2.53
N LEU A 386 9.44 -6.38 1.71
CA LEU A 386 9.71 -7.76 2.13
C LEU A 386 11.03 -7.93 2.88
N LEU A 387 12.04 -7.13 2.54
CA LEU A 387 13.36 -7.19 3.16
C LEU A 387 13.55 -6.15 4.27
N GLY A 388 12.62 -5.21 4.39
CA GLY A 388 12.63 -4.18 5.43
C GLY A 388 12.38 -4.75 6.83
N PRO A 389 12.60 -3.92 7.88
CA PRO A 389 12.43 -4.34 9.27
C PRO A 389 10.98 -4.56 9.67
N ALA A 390 10.04 -3.99 8.94
CA ALA A 390 8.62 -4.12 9.19
C ALA A 390 7.89 -4.53 7.91
N LEU A 391 6.96 -5.47 8.00
CA LEU A 391 6.07 -5.88 6.94
C LEU A 391 4.64 -5.86 7.47
N GLN A 392 3.78 -5.12 6.80
CA GLN A 392 2.40 -4.94 7.18
C GLN A 392 1.47 -5.15 5.98
N PRO A 393 0.19 -5.55 6.18
CA PRO A 393 -0.75 -5.79 5.08
C PRO A 393 -0.90 -4.61 4.12
N TRP A 394 -0.90 -3.40 4.63
CA TRP A 394 -1.05 -2.18 3.84
C TRP A 394 0.17 -1.85 2.96
N TYR A 395 1.35 -2.43 3.18
CA TYR A 395 2.51 -2.22 2.30
C TYR A 395 2.30 -2.79 0.89
N PHE A 396 1.46 -3.80 0.76
CA PHE A 396 1.10 -4.33 -0.56
C PHE A 396 0.23 -3.37 -1.38
N THR A 397 -0.35 -2.34 -0.76
CA THR A 397 -1.04 -1.26 -1.48
C THR A 397 -0.08 -0.40 -2.32
N TRP A 398 1.22 -0.40 -2.03
CA TRP A 398 2.22 0.35 -2.81
C TRP A 398 2.35 -0.20 -4.23
N VAL A 399 2.13 -1.49 -4.41
CA VAL A 399 2.29 -2.18 -5.70
C VAL A 399 0.96 -2.45 -6.41
N ALA A 400 -0.12 -2.58 -5.64
CA ALA A 400 -1.43 -2.94 -6.17
C ALA A 400 -1.85 -2.14 -7.42
N PRO A 401 -1.78 -0.81 -7.46
CA PRO A 401 -2.21 -0.02 -8.61
C PRO A 401 -1.42 -0.28 -9.88
N PHE A 402 -0.17 -0.73 -9.75
CA PHE A 402 0.77 -0.87 -10.86
C PHE A 402 0.94 -2.31 -11.33
N ILE A 403 0.34 -3.28 -10.64
CA ILE A 403 0.57 -4.70 -10.88
C ILE A 403 0.25 -5.13 -12.32
N ALA A 404 -0.88 -4.67 -12.86
CA ALA A 404 -1.29 -5.00 -14.21
C ALA A 404 -0.38 -4.33 -15.27
N LEU A 405 0.23 -3.19 -14.94
CA LEU A 405 1.13 -2.46 -15.84
C LEU A 405 2.51 -3.14 -15.96
N ALA A 406 2.93 -3.83 -14.90
CA ALA A 406 4.25 -4.46 -14.82
C ALA A 406 4.24 -5.94 -15.25
N LEU A 407 3.15 -6.63 -14.99
CA LEU A 407 3.06 -8.09 -15.07
C LEU A 407 1.86 -8.50 -15.96
N PRO A 408 1.95 -8.31 -17.28
CA PRO A 408 0.84 -8.58 -18.19
C PRO A 408 0.52 -10.08 -18.34
N GLY A 409 1.40 -10.97 -17.85
CA GLY A 409 1.23 -12.42 -18.00
C GLY A 409 0.18 -13.01 -17.05
N ARG A 410 -0.67 -13.92 -17.54
CA ARG A 410 -1.74 -14.60 -16.80
C ARG A 410 -1.27 -15.22 -15.48
N ARG A 411 -0.10 -15.86 -15.47
CA ARG A 411 0.47 -16.48 -14.27
C ARG A 411 0.65 -15.47 -13.14
N TRP A 412 1.20 -14.30 -13.42
CA TRP A 412 1.45 -13.26 -12.42
C TRP A 412 0.16 -12.62 -11.92
N GLN A 413 -0.81 -12.46 -12.81
CA GLN A 413 -2.13 -11.95 -12.42
C GLN A 413 -2.85 -12.92 -11.49
N ARG A 414 -2.78 -14.24 -11.74
CA ARG A 414 -3.32 -15.28 -10.83
C ARG A 414 -2.61 -15.25 -9.47
N ILE A 415 -1.28 -15.13 -9.47
CA ILE A 415 -0.52 -15.00 -8.21
C ILE A 415 -0.97 -13.77 -7.44
N TRP A 416 -1.17 -12.64 -8.12
CA TRP A 416 -1.64 -11.42 -7.48
C TRP A 416 -3.05 -11.56 -6.91
N LEU A 417 -3.96 -12.19 -7.62
CA LEU A 417 -5.31 -12.47 -7.12
C LEU A 417 -5.25 -13.31 -5.82
N GLY A 418 -4.50 -14.40 -5.84
CA GLY A 418 -4.30 -15.25 -4.67
C GLY A 418 -3.66 -14.49 -3.51
N ALA A 419 -2.62 -13.71 -3.79
CA ALA A 419 -1.96 -12.87 -2.79
C ALA A 419 -2.92 -11.84 -2.18
N THR A 420 -3.76 -11.21 -3.00
CA THR A 420 -4.77 -10.24 -2.51
C THR A 420 -5.74 -10.90 -1.54
N VAL A 421 -6.23 -12.09 -1.86
CA VAL A 421 -7.12 -12.86 -0.96
C VAL A 421 -6.44 -13.08 0.38
N VAL A 422 -5.21 -13.58 0.38
CA VAL A 422 -4.46 -13.87 1.60
C VAL A 422 -4.21 -12.61 2.42
N ILE A 423 -3.75 -11.53 1.77
CA ILE A 423 -3.44 -10.26 2.44
C ILE A 423 -4.70 -9.66 3.09
N VAL A 424 -5.82 -9.67 2.38
CA VAL A 424 -7.11 -9.16 2.91
C VAL A 424 -7.59 -9.99 4.08
N MET A 425 -7.53 -11.33 3.96
CA MET A 425 -7.97 -12.21 5.04
C MET A 425 -7.04 -12.13 6.26
N ALA A 426 -5.73 -12.01 6.05
CA ALA A 426 -4.77 -11.80 7.12
C ALA A 426 -5.04 -10.48 7.87
N ALA A 427 -5.27 -9.40 7.15
CA ALA A 427 -5.62 -8.11 7.77
C ALA A 427 -6.90 -8.20 8.60
N ALA A 428 -7.92 -8.92 8.12
CA ALA A 428 -9.18 -9.09 8.81
C ALA A 428 -9.10 -9.98 10.06
N THR A 429 -8.20 -10.96 10.06
CA THR A 429 -7.96 -11.85 11.22
C THR A 429 -6.94 -11.31 12.20
N GLN A 430 -6.17 -10.30 11.79
CA GLN A 430 -4.96 -9.85 12.49
C GLN A 430 -3.96 -11.00 12.75
N VAL A 431 -4.03 -12.05 11.93
CA VAL A 431 -3.12 -13.19 11.99
C VAL A 431 -1.87 -12.86 11.19
N SER A 432 -0.72 -13.13 11.78
CA SER A 432 0.59 -12.91 11.17
C SER A 432 0.74 -13.64 9.83
N PHE A 433 1.32 -12.96 8.82
CA PHE A 433 1.66 -13.56 7.51
C PHE A 433 2.62 -14.74 7.61
N GLY A 434 3.41 -14.81 8.68
CA GLY A 434 4.29 -15.93 8.98
C GLY A 434 3.56 -17.17 9.47
N SER A 435 2.24 -17.09 9.70
CA SER A 435 1.46 -18.25 10.10
C SER A 435 1.53 -19.34 9.03
N PRO A 436 1.91 -20.59 9.39
CA PRO A 436 1.87 -21.73 8.47
C PRO A 436 0.50 -21.92 7.81
N LEU A 437 -0.59 -21.54 8.52
CA LEU A 437 -1.96 -21.60 8.00
C LEU A 437 -2.15 -20.62 6.83
N LEU A 438 -1.58 -19.42 6.90
CA LEU A 438 -1.66 -18.45 5.79
C LEU A 438 -0.80 -18.89 4.60
N CYS A 439 0.39 -19.45 4.84
CA CYS A 439 1.19 -20.04 3.78
C CYS A 439 0.45 -21.18 3.08
N LEU A 440 -0.20 -22.07 3.85
CA LEU A 440 -1.03 -23.14 3.33
C LEU A 440 -2.25 -22.59 2.56
N ALA A 441 -2.96 -21.60 3.11
CA ALA A 441 -4.11 -20.97 2.47
C ALA A 441 -3.69 -20.28 1.14
N THR A 442 -2.53 -19.62 1.11
CA THR A 442 -1.97 -19.04 -0.11
C THR A 442 -1.71 -20.10 -1.16
N TRP A 443 -1.05 -21.18 -0.76
CA TRP A 443 -0.73 -22.30 -1.64
C TRP A 443 -2.00 -22.98 -2.17
N LEU A 444 -2.98 -23.24 -1.32
CA LEU A 444 -4.27 -23.84 -1.70
C LEU A 444 -5.06 -22.91 -2.64
N SER A 445 -5.09 -21.61 -2.36
CA SER A 445 -5.74 -20.62 -3.21
C SER A 445 -5.11 -20.59 -4.60
N TRP A 446 -3.77 -20.60 -4.66
CA TRP A 446 -3.06 -20.65 -5.93
C TRP A 446 -3.33 -21.94 -6.68
N ARG A 447 -3.25 -23.11 -6.03
CA ARG A 447 -3.55 -24.41 -6.67
C ARG A 447 -4.99 -24.48 -7.16
N PHE A 448 -5.94 -23.93 -6.44
CA PHE A 448 -7.32 -23.82 -6.85
C PHE A 448 -7.50 -22.96 -8.11
N LEU A 449 -6.85 -21.80 -8.15
CA LEU A 449 -6.88 -20.90 -9.30
C LEU A 449 -6.19 -21.51 -10.52
N GLU A 450 -5.09 -22.25 -10.31
CA GLU A 450 -4.37 -22.97 -11.36
C GLU A 450 -5.20 -24.14 -11.93
N ALA A 451 -5.85 -24.93 -11.07
CA ALA A 451 -6.62 -26.10 -11.47
C ALA A 451 -7.94 -25.77 -12.20
N LYS A 452 -8.52 -24.59 -11.96
CA LYS A 452 -9.79 -24.17 -12.56
C LYS A 452 -9.66 -23.54 -13.93
N ASP A 453 -8.44 -23.37 -14.45
CA ASP A 453 -8.16 -22.71 -15.75
C ASP A 453 -9.04 -21.48 -15.96
N LEU A 454 -9.05 -20.60 -14.93
CA LEU A 454 -9.92 -19.45 -14.91
C LEU A 454 -9.43 -18.44 -15.93
N ASP A 455 -10.04 -18.48 -17.12
CA ASP A 455 -9.85 -17.53 -18.23
C ASP A 455 -10.31 -16.10 -17.89
N VAL A 456 -9.98 -15.63 -16.67
CA VAL A 456 -10.32 -14.29 -16.21
C VAL A 456 -9.60 -13.23 -17.04
N PHE A 457 -8.53 -13.63 -17.76
CA PHE A 457 -7.64 -12.73 -18.50
C PHE A 457 -7.52 -13.05 -20.00
N GLU A 458 -8.38 -13.92 -20.56
CA GLU A 458 -8.44 -14.10 -22.01
C GLU A 458 -9.08 -12.91 -22.70
N GLU A 459 -8.29 -11.89 -23.00
CA GLU A 459 -8.47 -11.15 -24.23
C GLU A 459 -7.45 -11.70 -25.22
N ARG A 460 -7.94 -12.37 -26.26
CA ARG A 460 -7.15 -12.59 -27.46
C ARG A 460 -6.73 -11.21 -27.93
N THR A 461 -5.46 -10.89 -27.83
CA THR A 461 -4.83 -9.91 -28.70
C THR A 461 -4.97 -10.46 -30.10
N GLY A 462 -6.10 -10.17 -30.74
CA GLY A 462 -6.24 -10.28 -32.17
C GLY A 462 -5.41 -9.15 -32.78
N VAL A 463 -4.22 -9.46 -33.22
CA VAL A 463 -3.51 -8.83 -34.34
C VAL A 463 -3.19 -9.95 -35.31
#